data_36d7356d643a0d027f3f085df4dc8271
#
_entry.id   36d7356d643a0d027f3f085df4dc8271
#
_cell.length_a   1.000
_cell.length_b   1.000
_cell.length_c   1.000
_cell.angle_alpha   90.00
_cell.angle_beta   90.00
_cell.angle_gamma   90.00
#
_symmetry.space_group_name_H-M   'P 1'
#
loop_
_entity.id
_entity.type
_entity.pdbx_description
1 polymer ?
#
loop_
_entity_poly.entity_id
_entity_poly.type
_entity_poly.pdbx_seq_one_letter_code
_entity_poly.pdbx_strand_id
1 'polypeptide(L)'
;MIFTEWIGRGLRSSRRKGNDMARKQPDDPVSDARGVRPILSGVQDRLAMTPGMMKFMAGSPSVLGGYLGFCAALASGVLDAKFREGIALAVSRANQCEASVALHSEIARKIGMTEGEIISSQCCQSDDARRAAALKFVSELVVWRGQVTKEAVLRIRNAGYGDAEIVEIAANVAMVTLANCFECIPAGEMEVDGRVAPQKSLSGKSPA
;
A
#
# COMPACT_ATOMS: atom_id res chain seq x y z
N MET A 1 10.98 -0.18 13.31
CA MET A 1 11.51 -0.40 11.96
C MET A 1 10.54 -1.28 11.21
N ILE A 2 9.70 -0.68 10.39
CA ILE A 2 8.46 -1.29 10.00
C ILE A 2 8.34 -1.21 8.48
N PHE A 3 7.38 -1.87 7.92
CA PHE A 3 7.10 -2.21 6.54
C PHE A 3 7.72 -1.28 5.48
N THR A 4 7.64 0.03 5.67
CA THR A 4 8.16 1.03 4.72
C THR A 4 9.69 1.19 4.75
N GLU A 5 10.35 1.11 5.90
CA GLU A 5 11.83 1.18 5.97
C GLU A 5 12.51 -0.10 5.46
N TRP A 6 11.80 -1.21 5.50
CA TRP A 6 12.34 -2.50 5.09
C TRP A 6 12.41 -2.68 3.57
N ILE A 7 11.40 -2.22 2.83
CA ILE A 7 11.40 -2.32 1.36
C ILE A 7 12.63 -1.61 0.78
N GLY A 8 13.05 -0.48 1.38
CA GLY A 8 14.23 0.26 0.97
C GLY A 8 15.58 -0.47 1.14
N ARG A 9 15.69 -1.41 2.08
CA ARG A 9 16.95 -2.15 2.33
C ARG A 9 17.09 -3.45 1.53
N GLY A 10 15.99 -4.07 1.16
CA GLY A 10 16.01 -5.34 0.41
C GLY A 10 16.45 -5.22 -1.04
N LEU A 11 16.24 -4.07 -1.66
CA LEU A 11 16.55 -3.83 -3.07
C LEU A 11 18.02 -3.46 -3.37
N ARG A 12 18.86 -3.21 -2.34
CA ARG A 12 20.28 -2.80 -2.55
C ARG A 12 21.26 -3.95 -2.72
N SER A 13 20.84 -5.22 -2.65
CA SER A 13 21.76 -6.37 -2.57
C SER A 13 21.87 -7.21 -3.83
N SER A 14 21.65 -6.67 -5.04
CA SER A 14 21.98 -7.45 -6.24
C SER A 14 22.57 -6.61 -7.38
N ARG A 15 23.70 -5.93 -7.12
CA ARG A 15 24.62 -5.58 -8.22
C ARG A 15 25.51 -6.79 -8.51
N ARG A 16 25.06 -7.70 -9.34
CA ARG A 16 25.95 -8.63 -10.04
C ARG A 16 26.32 -8.05 -11.40
N LYS A 17 27.63 -7.82 -11.57
CA LYS A 17 28.28 -7.64 -12.86
C LYS A 17 28.11 -8.93 -13.69
N GLY A 18 27.81 -8.78 -14.97
CA GLY A 18 27.84 -9.88 -15.90
C GLY A 18 27.08 -9.52 -17.17
N ASN A 19 27.83 -9.07 -18.15
CA ASN A 19 27.40 -8.87 -19.52
C ASN A 19 27.13 -10.25 -20.14
N ASP A 20 25.90 -10.57 -20.49
CA ASP A 20 25.61 -11.62 -21.44
C ASP A 20 24.31 -11.30 -22.18
N MET A 21 24.46 -10.84 -23.42
CA MET A 21 23.39 -10.55 -24.36
C MET A 21 22.96 -11.84 -25.04
N ALA A 22 22.40 -12.77 -24.31
CA ALA A 22 21.68 -13.90 -24.87
C ALA A 22 20.19 -13.58 -24.90
N ARG A 23 19.66 -13.50 -26.10
CA ARG A 23 18.26 -13.29 -26.46
C ARG A 23 17.40 -14.39 -25.79
N LYS A 24 16.78 -14.07 -24.62
CA LYS A 24 15.83 -14.97 -23.96
C LYS A 24 14.53 -14.99 -24.74
N GLN A 25 14.07 -16.19 -25.06
CA GLN A 25 12.72 -16.44 -25.60
C GLN A 25 11.65 -16.15 -24.54
N PRO A 26 10.41 -15.72 -24.93
CA PRO A 26 9.39 -15.21 -24.02
C PRO A 26 8.64 -16.25 -23.18
N ASP A 27 8.93 -17.53 -23.27
CA ASP A 27 8.06 -18.60 -22.74
C ASP A 27 8.77 -19.52 -21.75
N ASP A 28 9.02 -19.03 -20.51
CA ASP A 28 9.23 -19.93 -19.37
C ASP A 28 8.61 -19.37 -18.08
N PRO A 29 7.33 -19.73 -17.78
CA PRO A 29 6.65 -19.27 -16.57
C PRO A 29 7.29 -19.80 -15.27
N VAL A 30 8.20 -20.79 -15.35
CA VAL A 30 8.86 -21.38 -14.17
C VAL A 30 10.07 -20.58 -13.70
N SER A 31 10.70 -19.78 -14.58
CA SER A 31 11.87 -18.96 -14.20
C SER A 31 11.50 -17.73 -13.35
N ASP A 32 10.28 -17.21 -13.52
CA ASP A 32 9.82 -15.99 -12.89
C ASP A 32 9.34 -16.21 -11.43
N ALA A 33 8.82 -17.40 -11.11
CA ALA A 33 8.43 -17.79 -9.76
C ALA A 33 9.60 -17.74 -8.76
N ARG A 34 10.84 -17.87 -9.20
CA ARG A 34 12.05 -17.78 -8.36
C ARG A 34 12.36 -16.35 -7.89
N GLY A 35 11.92 -15.32 -8.60
CA GLY A 35 12.10 -13.91 -8.19
C GLY A 35 11.06 -13.45 -7.17
N VAL A 36 9.83 -13.94 -7.28
CA VAL A 36 8.69 -13.53 -6.43
C VAL A 36 8.69 -14.22 -5.07
N ARG A 37 9.00 -15.53 -5.02
CA ARG A 37 9.00 -16.31 -3.78
C ARG A 37 9.89 -15.73 -2.66
N PRO A 38 11.14 -15.35 -2.90
CA PRO A 38 11.96 -14.74 -1.87
C PRO A 38 11.40 -13.41 -1.35
N ILE A 39 10.73 -12.64 -2.21
CA ILE A 39 10.09 -11.38 -1.84
C ILE A 39 8.91 -11.65 -0.91
N LEU A 40 8.01 -12.55 -1.29
CA LEU A 40 6.84 -12.91 -0.46
C LEU A 40 7.25 -13.56 0.86
N SER A 41 8.29 -14.43 0.85
CA SER A 41 8.86 -15.01 2.08
C SER A 41 9.38 -13.91 3.01
N GLY A 42 10.14 -12.96 2.50
CA GLY A 42 10.64 -11.84 3.30
C GLY A 42 9.52 -10.95 3.88
N VAL A 43 8.39 -10.81 3.19
CA VAL A 43 7.18 -10.14 3.73
C VAL A 43 6.55 -10.98 4.84
N GLN A 44 6.37 -12.29 4.60
CA GLN A 44 5.82 -13.24 5.57
C GLN A 44 6.62 -13.25 6.87
N ASP A 45 7.95 -13.31 6.79
CA ASP A 45 8.84 -13.37 7.94
C ASP A 45 8.73 -12.14 8.86
N ARG A 46 8.32 -11.00 8.31
CA ARG A 46 8.28 -9.72 9.03
C ARG A 46 6.90 -9.28 9.49
N LEU A 47 5.88 -9.56 8.70
CA LEU A 47 4.50 -9.25 9.05
C LEU A 47 3.79 -10.40 9.75
N ALA A 48 4.42 -11.58 9.82
CA ALA A 48 3.80 -12.86 10.21
C ALA A 48 2.63 -13.26 9.30
N MET A 49 2.44 -12.54 8.19
CA MET A 49 1.43 -12.79 7.16
C MET A 49 1.87 -12.19 5.82
N THR A 50 1.38 -12.74 4.73
CA THR A 50 1.50 -12.12 3.41
C THR A 50 0.15 -11.48 3.06
N PRO A 51 0.06 -10.14 2.90
CA PRO A 51 -1.18 -9.47 2.51
C PRO A 51 -1.77 -10.05 1.23
N GLY A 52 -3.10 -10.13 1.16
CA GLY A 52 -3.82 -10.71 0.02
C GLY A 52 -3.44 -10.05 -1.30
N MET A 53 -3.38 -8.73 -1.30
CA MET A 53 -2.98 -7.94 -2.47
C MET A 53 -1.59 -8.31 -3.03
N MET A 54 -0.62 -8.65 -2.17
CA MET A 54 0.73 -9.03 -2.64
C MET A 54 0.74 -10.41 -3.28
N LYS A 55 -0.05 -11.34 -2.74
CA LYS A 55 -0.26 -12.65 -3.38
C LYS A 55 -0.87 -12.47 -4.76
N PHE A 56 -1.82 -11.56 -4.89
CA PHE A 56 -2.47 -11.23 -6.15
C PHE A 56 -1.48 -10.59 -7.14
N MET A 57 -0.73 -9.56 -6.69
CA MET A 57 0.30 -8.90 -7.51
C MET A 57 1.41 -9.86 -7.95
N ALA A 58 1.63 -10.96 -7.22
CA ALA A 58 2.62 -11.99 -7.55
C ALA A 58 2.33 -12.69 -8.89
N GLY A 59 1.09 -12.64 -9.38
CA GLY A 59 0.73 -13.07 -10.73
C GLY A 59 1.39 -12.23 -11.84
N SER A 60 1.92 -11.04 -11.50
CA SER A 60 2.75 -10.21 -12.38
C SER A 60 3.97 -9.69 -11.63
N PRO A 61 5.16 -10.31 -11.79
CA PRO A 61 6.40 -9.88 -11.14
C PRO A 61 6.73 -8.40 -11.38
N SER A 62 6.40 -7.89 -12.55
CA SER A 62 6.59 -6.47 -12.91
C SER A 62 5.71 -5.55 -12.06
N VAL A 63 4.45 -5.93 -11.81
CA VAL A 63 3.51 -5.17 -10.98
C VAL A 63 3.97 -5.20 -9.52
N LEU A 64 4.27 -6.39 -8.99
CA LEU A 64 4.78 -6.53 -7.62
C LEU A 64 6.07 -5.76 -7.42
N GLY A 65 7.04 -5.89 -8.33
CA GLY A 65 8.31 -5.17 -8.27
C GLY A 65 8.15 -3.66 -8.34
N GLY A 66 7.28 -3.17 -9.22
CA GLY A 66 6.94 -1.75 -9.34
C GLY A 66 6.28 -1.20 -8.08
N TYR A 67 5.30 -1.92 -7.52
CA TYR A 67 4.64 -1.56 -6.26
C TYR A 67 5.64 -1.48 -5.09
N LEU A 68 6.48 -2.51 -4.92
CA LEU A 68 7.48 -2.55 -3.85
C LEU A 68 8.53 -1.46 -4.01
N GLY A 69 8.96 -1.17 -5.25
CA GLY A 69 9.87 -0.06 -5.54
C GLY A 69 9.26 1.29 -5.17
N PHE A 70 7.97 1.49 -5.47
CA PHE A 70 7.25 2.71 -5.10
C PHE A 70 7.10 2.86 -3.58
N CYS A 71 6.73 1.78 -2.87
CA CYS A 71 6.72 1.76 -1.42
C CYS A 71 8.08 2.12 -0.82
N ALA A 72 9.18 1.57 -1.36
CA ALA A 72 10.53 1.85 -0.90
C ALA A 72 10.94 3.31 -1.12
N ALA A 73 10.57 3.89 -2.25
CA ALA A 73 10.82 5.30 -2.54
C ALA A 73 10.08 6.22 -1.56
N LEU A 74 8.79 6.00 -1.34
CA LEU A 74 8.00 6.80 -0.40
C LEU A 74 8.43 6.60 1.07
N ALA A 75 8.96 5.43 1.41
CA ALA A 75 9.51 5.17 2.75
C ALA A 75 10.73 6.02 3.08
N SER A 76 11.49 6.41 2.08
CA SER A 76 12.67 7.28 2.20
C SER A 76 12.37 8.77 1.92
N GLY A 77 11.10 9.11 1.75
CA GLY A 77 10.62 10.46 1.50
C GLY A 77 10.58 11.36 2.75
N VAL A 78 9.92 12.51 2.63
CA VAL A 78 9.89 13.53 3.67
C VAL A 78 8.79 13.32 4.71
N LEU A 79 7.76 12.49 4.42
CA LEU A 79 6.67 12.22 5.35
C LEU A 79 7.09 11.19 6.42
N ASP A 80 6.78 11.47 7.68
CA ASP A 80 7.02 10.51 8.75
C ASP A 80 6.14 9.25 8.66
N ALA A 81 6.57 8.17 9.31
CA ALA A 81 5.90 6.88 9.22
C ALA A 81 4.46 6.91 9.76
N LYS A 82 4.20 7.58 10.88
CA LYS A 82 2.85 7.69 11.46
C LYS A 82 1.90 8.43 10.53
N PHE A 83 2.40 9.48 9.88
CA PHE A 83 1.57 10.24 8.96
C PHE A 83 1.25 9.44 7.69
N ARG A 84 2.22 8.68 7.15
CA ARG A 84 1.95 7.76 6.02
C ARG A 84 0.90 6.70 6.37
N GLU A 85 0.95 6.13 7.58
CA GLU A 85 -0.09 5.19 8.03
C GLU A 85 -1.44 5.89 8.23
N GLY A 86 -1.45 7.13 8.73
CA GLY A 86 -2.68 7.94 8.79
C GLY A 86 -3.32 8.17 7.42
N ILE A 87 -2.52 8.45 6.39
CA ILE A 87 -2.99 8.53 5.01
C ILE A 87 -3.54 7.17 4.54
N ALA A 88 -2.84 6.08 4.83
CA ALA A 88 -3.27 4.74 4.43
C ALA A 88 -4.61 4.34 5.07
N LEU A 89 -4.81 4.64 6.35
CA LEU A 89 -6.07 4.43 7.06
C LEU A 89 -7.22 5.26 6.45
N ALA A 90 -6.98 6.55 6.18
CA ALA A 90 -7.96 7.45 5.58
C ALA A 90 -8.39 6.97 4.18
N VAL A 91 -7.42 6.62 3.32
CA VAL A 91 -7.68 6.14 1.95
C VAL A 91 -8.39 4.79 1.97
N SER A 92 -7.95 3.85 2.81
CA SER A 92 -8.55 2.51 2.89
C SER A 92 -10.00 2.57 3.38
N ARG A 93 -10.29 3.44 4.35
CA ARG A 93 -11.66 3.67 4.82
C ARG A 93 -12.53 4.33 3.74
N ALA A 94 -12.02 5.35 3.05
CA ALA A 94 -12.74 6.03 1.96
C ALA A 94 -13.04 5.07 0.79
N ASN A 95 -12.13 4.14 0.50
CA ASN A 95 -12.29 3.10 -0.52
C ASN A 95 -13.11 1.89 -0.02
N GLN A 96 -13.59 1.89 1.23
CA GLN A 96 -14.36 0.80 1.83
C GLN A 96 -13.62 -0.56 1.82
N CYS A 97 -12.28 -0.53 1.93
CA CYS A 97 -11.44 -1.72 1.91
C CYS A 97 -11.11 -2.16 3.35
N GLU A 98 -12.00 -2.94 3.97
CA GLU A 98 -11.89 -3.35 5.38
C GLU A 98 -10.61 -4.15 5.66
N ALA A 99 -10.17 -4.99 4.71
CA ALA A 99 -8.93 -5.75 4.86
C ALA A 99 -7.71 -4.83 4.95
N SER A 100 -7.64 -3.78 4.12
CA SER A 100 -6.60 -2.74 4.20
C SER A 100 -6.70 -1.93 5.49
N VAL A 101 -7.90 -1.56 5.95
CA VAL A 101 -8.09 -0.86 7.23
C VAL A 101 -7.53 -1.71 8.37
N ALA A 102 -7.84 -3.01 8.41
CA ALA A 102 -7.32 -3.92 9.43
C ALA A 102 -5.79 -4.02 9.38
N LEU A 103 -5.20 -4.21 8.19
CA LEU A 103 -3.75 -4.28 8.00
C LEU A 103 -3.05 -3.01 8.47
N HIS A 104 -3.50 -1.84 8.03
CA HIS A 104 -2.89 -0.56 8.38
C HIS A 104 -3.10 -0.20 9.86
N SER A 105 -4.22 -0.62 10.48
CA SER A 105 -4.41 -0.47 11.92
C SER A 105 -3.37 -1.28 12.72
N GLU A 106 -3.06 -2.52 12.31
CA GLU A 106 -2.02 -3.32 12.95
C GLU A 106 -0.62 -2.71 12.78
N ILE A 107 -0.31 -2.20 11.59
CA ILE A 107 0.96 -1.51 11.34
C ILE A 107 1.05 -0.24 12.18
N ALA A 108 -0.02 0.56 12.23
CA ALA A 108 -0.10 1.78 13.01
C ALA A 108 0.16 1.53 14.51
N ARG A 109 -0.43 0.48 15.11
CA ARG A 109 -0.14 0.06 16.48
C ARG A 109 1.33 -0.28 16.69
N LYS A 110 1.93 -1.04 15.78
CA LYS A 110 3.36 -1.42 15.85
C LYS A 110 4.31 -0.23 15.77
N ILE A 111 3.91 0.86 15.12
CA ILE A 111 4.72 2.11 15.08
C ILE A 111 4.36 3.09 16.20
N GLY A 112 3.49 2.67 17.12
CA GLY A 112 3.16 3.45 18.32
C GLY A 112 2.12 4.54 18.07
N MET A 113 1.18 4.35 17.13
CA MET A 113 -0.06 5.14 17.11
C MET A 113 -1.03 4.61 18.15
N THR A 114 -1.73 5.52 18.83
CA THR A 114 -2.82 5.20 19.75
C THR A 114 -4.08 4.79 18.99
N GLU A 115 -5.00 4.08 19.66
CA GLU A 115 -6.29 3.75 19.04
C GLU A 115 -7.08 5.01 18.65
N GLY A 116 -6.97 6.09 19.42
CA GLY A 116 -7.56 7.38 19.09
C GLY A 116 -7.03 7.95 17.78
N GLU A 117 -5.69 7.96 17.59
CA GLU A 117 -5.05 8.40 16.35
C GLU A 117 -5.46 7.54 15.16
N ILE A 118 -5.59 6.22 15.35
CA ILE A 118 -6.01 5.27 14.30
C ILE A 118 -7.45 5.57 13.87
N ILE A 119 -8.38 5.69 14.82
CA ILE A 119 -9.80 5.98 14.54
C ILE A 119 -9.96 7.36 13.90
N SER A 120 -9.29 8.38 14.45
CA SER A 120 -9.33 9.74 13.90
C SER A 120 -8.82 9.79 12.46
N SER A 121 -7.70 9.09 12.17
CA SER A 121 -7.15 9.00 10.81
C SER A 121 -8.13 8.36 9.83
N GLN A 122 -8.86 7.30 10.22
CA GLN A 122 -9.90 6.69 9.39
C GLN A 122 -11.02 7.67 9.06
N CYS A 123 -11.29 8.62 9.95
CA CYS A 123 -12.28 9.69 9.75
C CYS A 123 -11.68 10.94 9.07
N CYS A 124 -10.46 10.88 8.55
CA CYS A 124 -9.73 12.03 8.00
C CYS A 124 -9.56 13.17 9.03
N GLN A 125 -9.39 12.85 10.32
CA GLN A 125 -9.25 13.77 11.43
C GLN A 125 -7.93 13.56 12.17
N SER A 126 -7.48 14.58 12.92
CA SER A 126 -6.33 14.53 13.81
C SER A 126 -6.44 15.64 14.85
N ASP A 127 -5.92 15.42 16.07
CA ASP A 127 -5.76 16.47 17.08
C ASP A 127 -4.65 17.47 16.70
N ASP A 128 -3.70 17.07 15.86
CA ASP A 128 -2.72 17.97 15.25
C ASP A 128 -3.35 18.72 14.08
N ALA A 129 -3.44 20.04 14.19
CA ALA A 129 -4.09 20.89 13.19
C ALA A 129 -3.44 20.80 11.80
N ARG A 130 -2.11 20.64 11.76
CA ARG A 130 -1.37 20.48 10.51
C ARG A 130 -1.74 19.16 9.83
N ARG A 131 -1.74 18.05 10.58
CA ARG A 131 -2.15 16.72 10.07
C ARG A 131 -3.63 16.70 9.70
N ALA A 132 -4.49 17.35 10.47
CA ALA A 132 -5.92 17.44 10.14
C ALA A 132 -6.15 18.11 8.79
N ALA A 133 -5.45 19.22 8.49
CA ALA A 133 -5.52 19.88 7.19
C ALA A 133 -5.06 18.95 6.03
N ALA A 134 -4.01 18.16 6.26
CA ALA A 134 -3.52 17.22 5.27
C ALA A 134 -4.44 16.02 5.07
N LEU A 135 -5.01 15.45 6.14
CA LEU A 135 -5.99 14.36 6.03
C LEU A 135 -7.28 14.83 5.33
N LYS A 136 -7.69 16.09 5.53
CA LYS A 136 -8.77 16.69 4.74
C LYS A 136 -8.43 16.76 3.26
N PHE A 137 -7.20 17.16 2.91
CA PHE A 137 -6.72 17.16 1.53
C PHE A 137 -6.67 15.75 0.94
N VAL A 138 -6.26 14.74 1.73
CA VAL A 138 -6.33 13.32 1.34
C VAL A 138 -7.77 12.90 1.02
N SER A 139 -8.74 13.26 1.87
CA SER A 139 -10.16 12.99 1.61
C SER A 139 -10.62 13.61 0.29
N GLU A 140 -10.25 14.87 0.03
CA GLU A 140 -10.59 15.57 -1.21
C GLU A 140 -9.95 14.89 -2.43
N LEU A 141 -8.68 14.45 -2.35
CA LEU A 141 -8.00 13.70 -3.41
C LEU A 141 -8.74 12.39 -3.76
N VAL A 142 -9.20 11.66 -2.75
CA VAL A 142 -9.92 10.39 -2.95
C VAL A 142 -11.32 10.65 -3.53
N VAL A 143 -12.11 11.52 -2.88
CA VAL A 143 -13.50 11.78 -3.26
C VAL A 143 -13.60 12.36 -4.67
N TRP A 144 -12.73 13.30 -5.01
CA TRP A 144 -12.73 13.96 -6.31
C TRP A 144 -11.76 13.33 -7.32
N ARG A 145 -11.23 12.14 -7.02
CA ARG A 145 -10.37 11.39 -7.93
C ARG A 145 -9.20 12.22 -8.46
N GLY A 146 -8.56 12.98 -7.57
CA GLY A 146 -7.44 13.86 -7.88
C GLY A 146 -7.84 15.26 -8.38
N GLN A 147 -9.11 15.54 -8.64
CA GLN A 147 -9.58 16.84 -9.11
C GLN A 147 -9.79 17.82 -7.95
N VAL A 148 -8.69 18.16 -7.25
CA VAL A 148 -8.73 19.12 -6.15
C VAL A 148 -8.75 20.57 -6.64
N THR A 149 -9.39 21.45 -5.86
CA THR A 149 -9.49 22.87 -6.20
C THR A 149 -8.22 23.63 -5.82
N LYS A 150 -8.04 24.83 -6.39
CA LYS A 150 -6.95 25.75 -6.00
C LYS A 150 -7.01 26.10 -4.51
N GLU A 151 -8.22 26.26 -3.97
CA GLU A 151 -8.47 26.56 -2.56
C GLU A 151 -8.02 25.40 -1.66
N ALA A 152 -8.19 24.13 -2.08
CA ALA A 152 -7.69 22.98 -1.36
C ALA A 152 -6.17 22.99 -1.27
N VAL A 153 -5.49 23.30 -2.39
CA VAL A 153 -4.03 23.45 -2.42
C VAL A 153 -3.55 24.63 -1.55
N LEU A 154 -4.26 25.74 -1.57
CA LEU A 154 -3.91 26.88 -0.71
C LEU A 154 -4.10 26.54 0.77
N ARG A 155 -5.16 25.82 1.15
CA ARG A 155 -5.39 25.41 2.54
C ARG A 155 -4.25 24.53 3.09
N ILE A 156 -3.80 23.52 2.31
CA ILE A 156 -2.71 22.64 2.76
C ILE A 156 -1.39 23.40 2.84
N ARG A 157 -1.12 24.32 1.91
CA ARG A 157 0.06 25.21 1.98
C ARG A 157 0.03 26.12 3.20
N ASN A 158 -1.12 26.71 3.51
CA ASN A 158 -1.31 27.57 4.69
C ASN A 158 -1.14 26.78 6.00
N ALA A 159 -1.37 25.48 5.98
CA ALA A 159 -1.07 24.58 7.10
C ALA A 159 0.43 24.20 7.20
N GLY A 160 1.29 24.77 6.35
CA GLY A 160 2.74 24.61 6.39
C GLY A 160 3.30 23.42 5.62
N TYR A 161 2.55 22.85 4.66
CA TYR A 161 3.07 21.80 3.77
C TYR A 161 3.74 22.40 2.54
N GLY A 162 4.99 22.01 2.30
CA GLY A 162 5.76 22.33 1.11
C GLY A 162 5.42 21.45 -0.08
N ASP A 163 5.96 21.80 -1.25
CA ASP A 163 5.67 21.10 -2.52
C ASP A 163 6.03 19.61 -2.45
N ALA A 164 7.19 19.27 -1.87
CA ALA A 164 7.62 17.88 -1.72
C ALA A 164 6.63 17.06 -0.88
N GLU A 165 6.16 17.60 0.24
CA GLU A 165 5.20 16.93 1.12
C GLU A 165 3.85 16.75 0.42
N ILE A 166 3.36 17.76 -0.31
CA ILE A 166 2.09 17.70 -1.07
C ILE A 166 2.17 16.62 -2.15
N VAL A 167 3.29 16.56 -2.88
CA VAL A 167 3.53 15.52 -3.89
C VAL A 167 3.56 14.13 -3.26
N GLU A 168 4.26 13.97 -2.12
CA GLU A 168 4.30 12.68 -1.42
C GLU A 168 2.96 12.26 -0.81
N ILE A 169 2.14 13.21 -0.34
CA ILE A 169 0.77 12.92 0.10
C ILE A 169 -0.03 12.34 -1.07
N ALA A 170 -0.01 13.00 -2.23
CA ALA A 170 -0.72 12.51 -3.41
C ALA A 170 -0.20 11.15 -3.88
N ALA A 171 1.11 10.93 -3.83
CA ALA A 171 1.75 9.67 -4.17
C ALA A 171 1.36 8.54 -3.20
N ASN A 172 1.28 8.79 -1.89
CA ASN A 172 0.79 7.82 -0.90
C ASN A 172 -0.69 7.49 -1.13
N VAL A 173 -1.53 8.49 -1.43
CA VAL A 173 -2.94 8.25 -1.80
C VAL A 173 -3.05 7.32 -3.01
N ALA A 174 -2.27 7.57 -4.06
CA ALA A 174 -2.27 6.73 -5.27
C ALA A 174 -1.79 5.30 -4.98
N MET A 175 -0.71 5.15 -4.19
CA MET A 175 -0.14 3.86 -3.81
C MET A 175 -1.15 3.01 -3.02
N VAL A 176 -1.81 3.59 -2.02
CA VAL A 176 -2.81 2.87 -1.21
C VAL A 176 -4.05 2.55 -2.04
N THR A 177 -4.49 3.47 -2.90
CA THR A 177 -5.62 3.21 -3.82
C THR A 177 -5.31 2.02 -4.75
N LEU A 178 -4.10 1.96 -5.31
CA LEU A 178 -3.65 0.82 -6.11
C LEU A 178 -3.69 -0.49 -5.30
N ALA A 179 -3.19 -0.48 -4.07
CA ALA A 179 -3.23 -1.64 -3.18
C ALA A 179 -4.66 -2.10 -2.88
N ASN A 180 -5.57 -1.16 -2.59
CA ASN A 180 -6.97 -1.45 -2.33
C ASN A 180 -7.66 -2.08 -3.55
N CYS A 181 -7.33 -1.67 -4.78
CA CYS A 181 -7.86 -2.29 -5.99
C CYS A 181 -7.56 -3.80 -6.02
N PHE A 182 -6.35 -4.21 -5.64
CA PHE A 182 -5.97 -5.62 -5.61
C PHE A 182 -6.55 -6.37 -4.41
N GLU A 183 -6.68 -5.73 -3.25
CA GLU A 183 -7.25 -6.35 -2.05
C GLU A 183 -8.74 -6.63 -2.21
N CYS A 184 -9.46 -5.80 -2.97
CA CYS A 184 -10.90 -5.92 -3.19
C CYS A 184 -11.27 -6.88 -4.34
N ILE A 185 -10.30 -7.43 -5.10
CA ILE A 185 -10.58 -8.44 -6.12
C ILE A 185 -10.83 -9.79 -5.42
N PRO A 186 -11.95 -10.49 -5.72
CA PRO A 186 -12.26 -11.78 -5.09
C PRO A 186 -11.15 -12.82 -5.36
N ALA A 187 -10.60 -13.37 -4.30
CA ALA A 187 -9.46 -14.32 -4.36
C ALA A 187 -9.75 -15.65 -5.10
N GLY A 188 -11.00 -15.91 -5.51
CA GLY A 188 -11.40 -17.16 -6.19
C GLY A 188 -11.38 -17.09 -7.72
N GLU A 189 -11.15 -15.91 -8.30
CA GLU A 189 -11.29 -15.69 -9.75
C GLU A 189 -9.97 -15.79 -10.52
N MET A 190 -8.83 -15.91 -9.82
CA MET A 190 -7.52 -16.04 -10.46
C MET A 190 -6.69 -17.17 -9.85
N GLU A 191 -6.14 -18.01 -10.73
CA GLU A 191 -5.10 -18.98 -10.35
C GLU A 191 -3.79 -18.26 -10.11
N VAL A 192 -3.38 -18.16 -8.83
CA VAL A 192 -2.03 -17.75 -8.47
C VAL A 192 -1.25 -19.02 -8.13
N ASP A 193 -0.21 -19.33 -8.88
CA ASP A 193 0.66 -20.53 -8.70
C ASP A 193 -0.03 -21.89 -8.99
N GLY A 194 -1.03 -21.96 -9.89
CA GLY A 194 -1.69 -23.22 -10.24
C GLY A 194 -2.49 -23.87 -9.09
N ARG A 195 -2.79 -23.12 -8.03
CA ARG A 195 -3.63 -23.54 -6.92
C ARG A 195 -4.74 -22.53 -6.71
N VAL A 196 -5.96 -22.96 -6.95
CA VAL A 196 -7.17 -22.21 -6.56
C VAL A 196 -7.18 -22.08 -5.04
N ALA A 197 -7.24 -20.86 -4.52
CA ALA A 197 -7.40 -20.65 -3.09
C ALA A 197 -8.73 -21.28 -2.64
N PRO A 198 -8.78 -22.03 -1.53
CA PRO A 198 -10.01 -22.65 -1.07
C PRO A 198 -11.05 -21.57 -0.77
N GLN A 199 -12.18 -21.60 -1.47
CA GLN A 199 -13.33 -20.76 -1.18
C GLN A 199 -13.83 -21.07 0.23
N LYS A 200 -13.78 -20.10 1.15
CA LYS A 200 -14.63 -20.13 2.33
C LYS A 200 -16.05 -19.89 1.85
N SER A 201 -16.86 -20.95 1.84
CA SER A 201 -18.29 -20.87 1.58
C SER A 201 -18.91 -19.90 2.60
N LEU A 202 -19.33 -18.73 2.15
CA LEU A 202 -20.30 -17.92 2.88
C LEU A 202 -21.64 -18.66 2.78
N SER A 203 -21.90 -19.54 3.74
CA SER A 203 -23.24 -20.09 3.94
C SER A 203 -24.14 -18.95 4.44
N GLY A 204 -24.73 -18.22 3.49
CA GLY A 204 -25.77 -17.25 3.75
C GLY A 204 -26.99 -17.96 4.30
N LYS A 205 -27.28 -17.80 5.60
CA LYS A 205 -28.64 -18.00 6.11
C LYS A 205 -29.46 -16.81 5.62
N SER A 206 -30.37 -17.11 4.70
CA SER A 206 -31.47 -16.21 4.35
C SER A 206 -32.36 -16.06 5.59
N PRO A 207 -32.74 -14.84 6.02
CA PRO A 207 -33.80 -14.69 7.00
C PRO A 207 -35.17 -14.94 6.34
N ALA A 208 -35.97 -15.76 7.00
CA ALA A 208 -37.41 -15.96 6.71
C ALA A 208 -38.22 -14.71 7.09
#